data_267dabb9b542503ea86f50740a732c53
#
_entry.id   267dabb9b542503ea86f50740a732c53
#
_cell.length_a   1.000
_cell.length_b   1.000
_cell.length_c   1.000
_cell.angle_alpha   90.00
_cell.angle_beta   90.00
_cell.angle_gamma   90.00
#
_symmetry.space_group_name_H-M   'P 1'
#
loop_
_entity.id
_entity.type
_entity.pdbx_description
1 polymer ?
#
loop_
_entity_poly.entity_id
_entity_poly.type
_entity_poly.pdbx_seq_one_letter_code
_entity_poly.pdbx_strand_id
1 'polypeptide(L)'
;RATADDLGCPISIHVSQSELEVEVIRARYGKTSIEHLRDLEFLGPDVVVGHCIYATDSDLAILRDSGATLATCPLTYARVGVTAPYHRFRDSGVGLGFGTDGYCLDMLSEFRISGLLAKTHSGRGEAGAAIDLITAATKGGAAALGRKDLGVIAPGAKADIVVVDMRKPHLFPVWDPLRTLVWNGSGADVSTVMVDGEILVEDGTFLRADVNDIMDRAGRALNNLWSIAAERGLLKRWPIAATSTADPGRSHRLS
;
A
#
# COMPACT_ATOMS: atom_id res chain seq x y z
N ARG A 1 9.62 20.04 9.20
CA ARG A 1 9.70 19.47 10.52
C ARG A 1 9.05 20.41 11.54
N ALA A 2 9.56 21.66 11.71
CA ALA A 2 9.07 22.59 12.71
C ALA A 2 7.53 22.77 12.74
N THR A 3 6.90 22.95 11.57
CA THR A 3 5.44 23.07 11.49
C THR A 3 4.70 21.81 12.00
N ALA A 4 5.22 20.63 11.70
CA ALA A 4 4.63 19.39 12.19
C ALA A 4 4.77 19.25 13.72
N ASP A 5 5.92 19.65 14.26
CA ASP A 5 6.18 19.70 15.70
C ASP A 5 5.22 20.67 16.42
N ASP A 6 5.05 21.88 15.86
CA ASP A 6 4.13 22.89 16.39
C ASP A 6 2.66 22.42 16.41
N LEU A 7 2.28 21.61 15.41
CA LEU A 7 0.92 21.09 15.27
C LEU A 7 0.73 19.73 15.96
N GLY A 8 1.79 19.07 16.41
CA GLY A 8 1.75 17.71 16.95
C GLY A 8 1.28 16.68 15.92
N CYS A 9 1.61 16.88 14.63
CA CYS A 9 1.18 16.01 13.53
C CYS A 9 2.31 15.10 13.06
N PRO A 10 2.03 13.83 12.69
CA PRO A 10 3.01 12.97 12.05
C PRO A 10 3.34 13.47 10.64
N ILE A 11 4.49 13.05 10.13
CA ILE A 11 4.98 13.39 8.80
C ILE A 11 4.97 12.13 7.92
N SER A 12 4.51 12.28 6.67
CA SER A 12 4.67 11.26 5.64
C SER A 12 5.44 11.84 4.45
N ILE A 13 6.47 11.12 4.00
CA ILE A 13 7.36 11.56 2.92
C ILE A 13 7.80 10.38 2.06
N HIS A 14 7.86 10.55 0.73
CA HIS A 14 8.51 9.59 -0.17
C HIS A 14 10.02 9.76 -0.12
N VAL A 15 10.78 8.66 0.01
CA VAL A 15 12.24 8.70 0.14
C VAL A 15 12.86 7.51 -0.59
N SER A 16 13.96 7.74 -1.29
CA SER A 16 14.71 6.74 -2.06
C SER A 16 13.80 5.93 -2.98
N GLN A 17 12.87 6.64 -3.63
CA GLN A 17 11.83 6.05 -4.46
C GLN A 17 12.34 5.72 -5.87
N SER A 18 13.24 6.52 -6.43
CA SER A 18 13.73 6.39 -7.78
C SER A 18 15.25 6.57 -7.87
N GLU A 19 15.86 6.00 -8.90
CA GLU A 19 17.29 6.20 -9.19
C GLU A 19 17.62 7.67 -9.37
N LEU A 20 16.78 8.41 -10.09
CA LEU A 20 16.96 9.84 -10.32
C LEU A 20 17.03 10.63 -9.01
N GLU A 21 16.14 10.35 -8.04
CA GLU A 21 16.19 10.99 -6.72
C GLU A 21 17.54 10.70 -6.03
N VAL A 22 17.95 9.44 -6.00
CA VAL A 22 19.21 9.02 -5.36
C VAL A 22 20.41 9.70 -6.02
N GLU A 23 20.45 9.77 -7.35
CA GLU A 23 21.53 10.45 -8.10
C GLU A 23 21.57 11.93 -7.81
N VAL A 24 20.41 12.62 -7.85
CA VAL A 24 20.32 14.07 -7.59
C VAL A 24 20.76 14.41 -6.17
N ILE A 25 20.29 13.67 -5.17
CA ILE A 25 20.66 13.91 -3.78
C ILE A 25 22.15 13.63 -3.56
N ARG A 26 22.67 12.54 -4.12
CA ARG A 26 24.09 12.22 -4.02
C ARG A 26 24.98 13.24 -4.70
N ALA A 27 24.61 13.70 -5.89
CA ALA A 27 25.36 14.74 -6.60
C ALA A 27 25.35 16.08 -5.86
N ARG A 28 24.25 16.43 -5.20
CA ARG A 28 24.06 17.72 -4.54
C ARG A 28 24.65 17.76 -3.14
N TYR A 29 24.55 16.66 -2.38
CA TYR A 29 24.88 16.64 -0.95
C TYR A 29 25.96 15.62 -0.59
N GLY A 30 26.39 14.75 -1.51
CA GLY A 30 27.37 13.70 -1.25
C GLY A 30 26.87 12.57 -0.33
N LYS A 31 25.55 12.44 -0.17
CA LYS A 31 24.89 11.56 0.80
C LYS A 31 23.73 10.83 0.17
N THR A 32 23.24 9.77 0.85
CA THR A 32 21.93 9.20 0.51
C THR A 32 20.79 10.12 0.96
N SER A 33 19.59 9.91 0.43
CA SER A 33 18.40 10.67 0.83
C SER A 33 18.13 10.53 2.34
N ILE A 34 18.32 9.34 2.88
CA ILE A 34 18.07 9.04 4.30
C ILE A 34 19.15 9.64 5.19
N GLU A 35 20.44 9.55 4.81
CA GLU A 35 21.52 10.24 5.51
C GLU A 35 21.29 11.76 5.54
N HIS A 36 20.83 12.32 4.43
CA HIS A 36 20.53 13.74 4.37
C HIS A 36 19.40 14.13 5.32
N LEU A 37 18.32 13.35 5.37
CA LEU A 37 17.20 13.59 6.30
C LEU A 37 17.62 13.43 7.77
N ARG A 38 18.50 12.46 8.07
CA ARG A 38 19.09 12.32 9.42
C ARG A 38 19.84 13.58 9.83
N ASP A 39 20.71 14.08 8.94
CA ASP A 39 21.56 15.24 9.24
C ASP A 39 20.77 16.55 9.37
N LEU A 40 19.54 16.57 8.81
CA LEU A 40 18.56 17.63 9.02
C LEU A 40 17.70 17.44 10.29
N GLU A 41 17.98 16.41 11.08
CA GLU A 41 17.18 16.03 12.25
C GLU A 41 15.68 15.84 11.92
N PHE A 42 15.44 15.40 10.67
CA PHE A 42 14.05 15.25 10.16
C PHE A 42 13.39 13.97 10.63
N LEU A 43 14.19 12.89 10.78
CA LEU A 43 13.69 11.55 11.11
C LEU A 43 13.29 11.43 12.58
N GLY A 44 12.28 10.62 12.84
CA GLY A 44 11.77 10.35 14.20
C GLY A 44 10.65 9.33 14.20
N PRO A 45 10.14 8.91 15.36
CA PRO A 45 9.08 7.92 15.48
C PRO A 45 7.72 8.39 14.92
N ASP A 46 7.58 9.67 14.66
CA ASP A 46 6.42 10.33 14.05
C ASP A 46 6.57 10.51 12.53
N VAL A 47 7.62 9.93 11.93
CA VAL A 47 7.88 10.01 10.48
C VAL A 47 7.60 8.68 9.81
N VAL A 48 6.75 8.70 8.77
CA VAL A 48 6.52 7.58 7.87
C VAL A 48 7.25 7.86 6.55
N VAL A 49 8.21 6.99 6.20
CA VAL A 49 8.94 7.06 4.93
C VAL A 49 8.34 6.07 3.93
N GLY A 50 7.87 6.58 2.80
CA GLY A 50 7.32 5.75 1.73
C GLY A 50 8.41 5.14 0.87
N HIS A 51 8.20 3.87 0.47
CA HIS A 51 8.92 3.12 -0.56
C HIS A 51 10.32 2.64 -0.19
N CYS A 52 11.28 3.51 -0.03
CA CYS A 52 12.70 3.16 0.25
C CYS A 52 13.30 2.09 -0.68
N ILE A 53 12.89 2.07 -1.97
CA ILE A 53 13.28 1.05 -2.95
C ILE A 53 14.80 0.98 -3.10
N TYR A 54 15.45 2.13 -3.15
CA TYR A 54 16.89 2.27 -3.36
C TYR A 54 17.66 2.56 -2.06
N ALA A 55 17.04 2.32 -0.91
CA ALA A 55 17.71 2.46 0.38
C ALA A 55 18.82 1.40 0.53
N THR A 56 19.97 1.82 1.06
CA THR A 56 21.08 0.94 1.41
C THR A 56 20.82 0.27 2.77
N ASP A 57 21.62 -0.74 3.14
CA ASP A 57 21.49 -1.36 4.46
C ASP A 57 21.84 -0.38 5.59
N SER A 58 22.77 0.55 5.36
CA SER A 58 23.05 1.65 6.29
C SER A 58 21.88 2.61 6.43
N ASP A 59 21.15 2.89 5.35
CA ASP A 59 19.94 3.70 5.40
C ASP A 59 18.85 3.04 6.24
N LEU A 60 18.65 1.73 6.06
CA LEU A 60 17.69 0.97 6.85
C LEU A 60 18.05 0.96 8.35
N ALA A 61 19.34 0.90 8.68
CA ALA A 61 19.80 1.03 10.05
C ALA A 61 19.51 2.43 10.63
N ILE A 62 19.73 3.50 9.85
CA ILE A 62 19.39 4.86 10.25
C ILE A 62 17.88 4.99 10.53
N LEU A 63 17.04 4.46 9.65
CA LEU A 63 15.59 4.48 9.85
C LEU A 63 15.16 3.71 11.10
N ARG A 64 15.71 2.51 11.31
CA ARG A 64 15.45 1.72 12.53
C ARG A 64 15.83 2.51 13.79
N ASP A 65 17.03 3.07 13.81
CA ASP A 65 17.59 3.74 15.00
C ASP A 65 16.88 5.08 15.28
N SER A 66 16.30 5.72 14.26
CA SER A 66 15.47 6.93 14.41
C SER A 66 14.05 6.62 14.90
N GLY A 67 13.59 5.38 14.83
CA GLY A 67 12.22 4.99 15.13
C GLY A 67 11.21 5.29 14.01
N ALA A 68 11.65 5.80 12.85
CA ALA A 68 10.79 6.04 11.70
C ALA A 68 10.19 4.72 11.18
N THR A 69 8.97 4.79 10.64
CA THR A 69 8.32 3.63 10.03
C THR A 69 8.43 3.69 8.51
N LEU A 70 8.84 2.58 7.89
CA LEU A 70 8.88 2.41 6.45
C LEU A 70 7.53 1.84 5.98
N ALA A 71 6.83 2.56 5.10
CA ALA A 71 5.63 2.08 4.42
C ALA A 71 5.98 1.59 3.02
N THR A 72 5.75 0.30 2.74
CA THR A 72 6.04 -0.31 1.43
C THR A 72 4.78 -0.53 0.61
N CYS A 73 4.88 -0.32 -0.72
CA CYS A 73 3.80 -0.50 -1.68
C CYS A 73 4.30 -1.37 -2.85
N PRO A 74 4.56 -2.67 -2.61
CA PRO A 74 5.30 -3.52 -3.55
C PRO A 74 4.60 -3.73 -4.89
N LEU A 75 3.27 -3.77 -4.94
CA LEU A 75 2.51 -3.96 -6.19
C LEU A 75 2.72 -2.79 -7.16
N THR A 76 2.76 -1.57 -6.67
CA THR A 76 3.00 -0.37 -7.47
C THR A 76 4.29 -0.47 -8.26
N TYR A 77 5.36 -0.91 -7.63
CA TYR A 77 6.68 -1.04 -8.26
C TYR A 77 6.82 -2.31 -9.09
N ALA A 78 6.25 -3.43 -8.66
CA ALA A 78 6.28 -4.67 -9.42
C ALA A 78 5.64 -4.51 -10.81
N ARG A 79 4.62 -3.67 -10.96
CA ARG A 79 3.97 -3.37 -12.25
C ARG A 79 4.89 -2.70 -13.27
N VAL A 80 5.93 -2.01 -12.84
CA VAL A 80 6.92 -1.35 -13.70
C VAL A 80 8.28 -2.07 -13.68
N GLY A 81 8.32 -3.31 -13.19
CA GLY A 81 9.51 -4.15 -13.20
C GLY A 81 10.52 -3.81 -12.10
N VAL A 82 10.13 -3.04 -11.10
CA VAL A 82 10.98 -2.68 -9.95
C VAL A 82 10.52 -3.46 -8.72
N THR A 83 11.46 -3.95 -7.93
CA THR A 83 11.15 -4.77 -6.76
C THR A 83 11.32 -3.98 -5.48
N ALA A 84 10.24 -3.92 -4.67
CA ALA A 84 10.33 -3.50 -3.28
C ALA A 84 10.89 -4.66 -2.43
N PRO A 85 12.07 -4.55 -1.82
CA PRO A 85 12.76 -5.69 -1.20
C PRO A 85 12.27 -5.92 0.24
N TYR A 86 11.00 -6.32 0.42
CA TYR A 86 10.36 -6.52 1.73
C TYR A 86 11.20 -7.34 2.71
N HIS A 87 11.86 -8.41 2.24
CA HIS A 87 12.70 -9.26 3.09
C HIS A 87 13.86 -8.46 3.71
N ARG A 88 14.52 -7.56 2.96
CA ARG A 88 15.56 -6.67 3.49
C ARG A 88 15.01 -5.72 4.54
N PHE A 89 13.85 -5.14 4.29
CA PHE A 89 13.20 -4.23 5.25
C PHE A 89 12.91 -4.94 6.57
N ARG A 90 12.30 -6.13 6.49
CA ARG A 90 12.00 -6.95 7.66
C ARG A 90 13.26 -7.36 8.41
N ASP A 91 14.25 -7.86 7.69
CA ASP A 91 15.51 -8.38 8.30
C ASP A 91 16.35 -7.24 8.91
N SER A 92 16.21 -6.00 8.47
CA SER A 92 16.86 -4.82 9.06
C SER A 92 16.30 -4.43 10.44
N GLY A 93 15.08 -4.87 10.76
CA GLY A 93 14.38 -4.50 11.99
C GLY A 93 13.78 -3.10 11.99
N VAL A 94 13.72 -2.41 10.85
CA VAL A 94 13.00 -1.13 10.73
C VAL A 94 11.50 -1.34 11.00
N GLY A 95 10.83 -0.36 11.59
CA GLY A 95 9.37 -0.35 11.72
C GLY A 95 8.73 -0.46 10.33
N LEU A 96 7.78 -1.41 10.14
CA LEU A 96 7.17 -1.67 8.83
C LEU A 96 5.68 -1.46 8.85
N GLY A 97 5.19 -0.78 7.80
CA GLY A 97 3.79 -0.69 7.42
C GLY A 97 3.60 -1.00 5.94
N PHE A 98 2.35 -1.18 5.54
CA PHE A 98 1.95 -1.32 4.14
C PHE A 98 1.11 -0.14 3.68
N GLY A 99 1.24 0.20 2.40
CA GLY A 99 0.35 1.08 1.68
C GLY A 99 0.01 0.48 0.31
N THR A 100 -1.07 0.94 -0.29
CA THR A 100 -1.51 0.52 -1.63
C THR A 100 -1.05 1.48 -2.73
N ASP A 101 -0.55 2.66 -2.34
CA ASP A 101 -0.29 3.75 -3.29
C ASP A 101 -1.56 4.07 -4.11
N GLY A 102 -1.43 4.52 -5.36
CA GLY A 102 -2.53 5.01 -6.17
C GLY A 102 -3.09 4.04 -7.22
N TYR A 103 -2.68 2.76 -7.24
CA TYR A 103 -3.07 1.86 -8.33
C TYR A 103 -4.12 0.81 -7.92
N CYS A 104 -3.75 -0.10 -7.06
CA CYS A 104 -4.63 -1.17 -6.59
C CYS A 104 -4.89 -0.97 -5.11
N LEU A 105 -6.14 -0.72 -4.74
CA LEU A 105 -6.52 -0.46 -3.35
C LEU A 105 -6.83 -1.75 -2.58
N ASP A 106 -6.43 -2.91 -3.11
CA ASP A 106 -6.57 -4.21 -2.44
C ASP A 106 -5.31 -4.55 -1.64
N MET A 107 -5.36 -4.38 -0.33
CA MET A 107 -4.27 -4.68 0.60
C MET A 107 -3.87 -6.17 0.57
N LEU A 108 -4.79 -7.10 0.29
CA LEU A 108 -4.47 -8.53 0.19
C LEU A 108 -3.59 -8.83 -1.04
N SER A 109 -3.76 -8.08 -2.12
CA SER A 109 -2.87 -8.14 -3.28
C SER A 109 -1.46 -7.64 -2.94
N GLU A 110 -1.34 -6.58 -2.12
CA GLU A 110 -0.04 -6.09 -1.62
C GLU A 110 0.68 -7.17 -0.80
N PHE A 111 -0.02 -7.87 0.10
CA PHE A 111 0.57 -8.96 0.89
C PHE A 111 1.09 -10.08 0.00
N ARG A 112 0.27 -10.52 -0.96
CA ARG A 112 0.62 -11.62 -1.86
C ARG A 112 1.87 -11.30 -2.66
N ILE A 113 1.90 -10.15 -3.31
CA ILE A 113 3.06 -9.71 -4.12
C ILE A 113 4.28 -9.54 -3.23
N SER A 114 4.16 -8.91 -2.07
CA SER A 114 5.25 -8.73 -1.13
C SER A 114 5.87 -10.05 -0.69
N GLY A 115 5.02 -11.00 -0.31
CA GLY A 115 5.47 -12.32 0.11
C GLY A 115 6.12 -13.14 -1.00
N LEU A 116 5.56 -13.11 -2.22
CA LEU A 116 6.14 -13.80 -3.39
C LEU A 116 7.50 -13.20 -3.76
N LEU A 117 7.60 -11.88 -3.86
CA LEU A 117 8.85 -11.19 -4.17
C LEU A 117 9.90 -11.44 -3.07
N ALA A 118 9.50 -11.43 -1.79
CA ALA A 118 10.42 -11.74 -0.69
C ALA A 118 11.02 -13.13 -0.82
N LYS A 119 10.21 -14.15 -1.14
CA LYS A 119 10.66 -15.54 -1.33
C LYS A 119 11.57 -15.67 -2.54
N THR A 120 11.16 -15.13 -3.67
CA THR A 120 11.90 -15.29 -4.94
C THR A 120 13.25 -14.58 -4.92
N HIS A 121 13.32 -13.38 -4.33
CA HIS A 121 14.58 -12.62 -4.30
C HIS A 121 15.54 -13.10 -3.20
N SER A 122 15.03 -13.56 -2.07
CA SER A 122 15.88 -14.07 -1.00
C SER A 122 16.28 -15.54 -1.17
N GLY A 123 15.56 -16.30 -2.02
CA GLY A 123 15.69 -17.76 -2.12
C GLY A 123 15.21 -18.51 -0.87
N ARG A 124 14.57 -17.83 0.08
CA ARG A 124 14.11 -18.40 1.36
C ARG A 124 12.60 -18.59 1.37
N GLY A 125 12.13 -19.82 1.54
CA GLY A 125 10.70 -20.15 1.57
C GLY A 125 9.93 -19.51 2.73
N GLU A 126 10.59 -19.20 3.84
CA GLU A 126 10.02 -18.54 5.02
C GLU A 126 9.95 -17.00 4.89
N ALA A 127 10.71 -16.38 3.98
CA ALA A 127 10.67 -14.94 3.78
C ALA A 127 9.25 -14.48 3.38
N GLY A 128 8.77 -13.38 3.96
CA GLY A 128 7.42 -12.90 3.74
C GLY A 128 6.35 -13.88 4.25
N ALA A 129 6.53 -14.41 5.46
CA ALA A 129 5.52 -15.26 6.11
C ALA A 129 4.21 -14.49 6.31
N ALA A 130 3.07 -15.16 6.19
CA ALA A 130 1.75 -14.53 6.26
C ALA A 130 1.54 -13.71 7.54
N ILE A 131 2.00 -14.24 8.67
CA ILE A 131 1.90 -13.54 9.96
C ILE A 131 2.70 -12.24 9.98
N ASP A 132 3.89 -12.20 9.36
CA ASP A 132 4.72 -11.00 9.30
C ASP A 132 4.06 -9.91 8.45
N LEU A 133 3.50 -10.29 7.30
CA LEU A 133 2.79 -9.38 6.39
C LEU A 133 1.55 -8.75 7.06
N ILE A 134 0.72 -9.58 7.67
CA ILE A 134 -0.48 -9.12 8.38
C ILE A 134 -0.09 -8.25 9.60
N THR A 135 0.94 -8.63 10.33
CA THR A 135 1.42 -7.85 11.48
C THR A 135 1.93 -6.46 11.04
N ALA A 136 2.69 -6.39 9.94
CA ALA A 136 3.15 -5.11 9.40
C ALA A 136 1.98 -4.22 8.95
N ALA A 137 0.94 -4.80 8.34
CA ALA A 137 -0.23 -4.04 7.90
C ALA A 137 -1.16 -3.60 9.03
N THR A 138 -1.23 -4.36 10.12
CA THR A 138 -2.12 -4.06 11.26
C THR A 138 -1.38 -3.29 12.35
N LYS A 139 -0.59 -4.00 13.17
CA LYS A 139 0.20 -3.39 14.26
C LYS A 139 1.23 -2.40 13.75
N GLY A 140 1.90 -2.72 12.64
CA GLY A 140 2.89 -1.83 12.01
C GLY A 140 2.24 -0.56 11.47
N GLY A 141 1.10 -0.67 10.78
CA GLY A 141 0.32 0.48 10.32
C GLY A 141 -0.18 1.36 11.47
N ALA A 142 -0.68 0.75 12.54
CA ALA A 142 -1.09 1.47 13.75
C ALA A 142 0.08 2.22 14.39
N ALA A 143 1.24 1.56 14.51
CA ALA A 143 2.47 2.16 15.06
C ALA A 143 2.95 3.34 14.19
N ALA A 144 2.89 3.21 12.85
CA ALA A 144 3.21 4.29 11.92
C ALA A 144 2.38 5.56 12.15
N LEU A 145 1.12 5.40 12.60
CA LEU A 145 0.21 6.49 12.95
C LEU A 145 0.32 6.94 14.41
N GLY A 146 1.27 6.40 15.18
CA GLY A 146 1.39 6.66 16.62
C GLY A 146 0.21 6.13 17.45
N ARG A 147 -0.63 5.23 16.90
CA ARG A 147 -1.84 4.72 17.52
C ARG A 147 -1.57 3.41 18.26
N LYS A 148 -1.92 3.37 19.55
CA LYS A 148 -1.79 2.18 20.41
C LYS A 148 -3.11 1.43 20.59
N ASP A 149 -4.19 2.04 20.18
CA ASP A 149 -5.56 1.56 20.29
C ASP A 149 -6.08 0.93 18.98
N LEU A 150 -5.22 0.79 17.95
CA LEU A 150 -5.50 0.17 16.66
C LEU A 150 -4.60 -1.04 16.39
N GLY A 151 -4.96 -1.83 15.37
CA GLY A 151 -4.16 -2.95 14.85
C GLY A 151 -4.21 -4.21 15.73
N VAL A 152 -5.06 -4.23 16.75
CA VAL A 152 -5.27 -5.37 17.65
C VAL A 152 -6.75 -5.52 18.00
N ILE A 153 -7.18 -6.75 18.27
CA ILE A 153 -8.49 -7.04 18.85
C ILE A 153 -8.25 -7.31 20.34
N ALA A 154 -8.55 -6.32 21.18
CA ALA A 154 -8.34 -6.39 22.63
C ALA A 154 -9.33 -5.48 23.37
N PRO A 155 -9.64 -5.76 24.64
CA PRO A 155 -10.44 -4.84 25.46
C PRO A 155 -9.80 -3.45 25.54
N GLY A 156 -10.58 -2.41 25.25
CA GLY A 156 -10.13 -1.01 25.24
C GLY A 156 -9.52 -0.55 23.90
N ALA A 157 -9.28 -1.43 22.95
CA ALA A 157 -8.92 -1.05 21.58
C ALA A 157 -10.15 -0.58 20.79
N LYS A 158 -9.91 0.23 19.76
CA LYS A 158 -10.95 0.61 18.80
C LYS A 158 -11.42 -0.60 18.01
N ALA A 159 -12.70 -0.65 17.72
CA ALA A 159 -13.29 -1.72 16.93
C ALA A 159 -13.14 -1.42 15.42
N ASP A 160 -11.89 -1.40 14.95
CA ASP A 160 -11.53 -1.39 13.53
C ASP A 160 -11.32 -2.84 13.10
N ILE A 161 -12.37 -3.45 12.55
CA ILE A 161 -12.44 -4.91 12.32
C ILE A 161 -12.85 -5.18 10.89
N VAL A 162 -12.14 -6.13 10.25
CA VAL A 162 -12.49 -6.68 8.94
C VAL A 162 -12.87 -8.14 9.11
N VAL A 163 -14.03 -8.53 8.60
CA VAL A 163 -14.49 -9.92 8.53
C VAL A 163 -14.39 -10.41 7.10
N VAL A 164 -13.77 -11.58 6.92
CA VAL A 164 -13.58 -12.22 5.61
C VAL A 164 -14.39 -13.51 5.54
N ASP A 165 -15.20 -13.66 4.49
CA ASP A 165 -15.90 -14.91 4.23
C ASP A 165 -14.96 -15.95 3.60
N MET A 166 -14.53 -16.92 4.40
CA MET A 166 -13.64 -18.00 3.98
C MET A 166 -14.37 -19.17 3.29
N ARG A 167 -15.71 -19.13 3.15
CA ARG A 167 -16.51 -20.22 2.56
C ARG A 167 -16.67 -20.05 1.05
N LYS A 168 -15.58 -19.72 0.37
CA LYS A 168 -15.53 -19.55 -1.09
C LYS A 168 -14.64 -20.62 -1.72
N PRO A 169 -14.93 -21.10 -2.94
CA PRO A 169 -14.18 -22.20 -3.57
C PRO A 169 -12.67 -22.00 -3.64
N HIS A 170 -12.20 -20.77 -3.91
CA HIS A 170 -10.77 -20.45 -4.02
C HIS A 170 -10.05 -20.34 -2.67
N LEU A 171 -10.79 -20.26 -1.56
CA LEU A 171 -10.26 -20.24 -0.19
C LEU A 171 -10.32 -21.61 0.49
N PHE A 172 -11.13 -22.54 -0.01
CA PHE A 172 -11.38 -23.82 0.61
C PHE A 172 -10.46 -24.93 0.04
N PRO A 173 -9.98 -25.88 0.85
CA PRO A 173 -10.17 -26.00 2.31
C PRO A 173 -9.24 -25.06 3.11
N VAL A 174 -9.72 -24.55 4.24
CA VAL A 174 -8.96 -23.66 5.11
C VAL A 174 -8.23 -24.46 6.19
N TRP A 175 -6.92 -24.60 6.07
CA TRP A 175 -6.07 -25.22 7.09
C TRP A 175 -5.44 -24.17 8.03
N ASP A 176 -4.96 -23.09 7.44
CA ASP A 176 -4.36 -21.94 8.12
C ASP A 176 -5.03 -20.68 7.58
N PRO A 177 -5.92 -20.04 8.35
CA PRO A 177 -6.66 -18.87 7.88
C PRO A 177 -5.78 -17.72 7.43
N LEU A 178 -4.67 -17.44 8.14
CA LEU A 178 -3.76 -16.35 7.77
C LEU A 178 -3.06 -16.61 6.45
N ARG A 179 -2.56 -17.84 6.26
CA ARG A 179 -1.92 -18.23 5.00
C ARG A 179 -2.92 -18.25 3.85
N THR A 180 -4.11 -18.79 4.08
CA THR A 180 -5.17 -18.78 3.06
C THR A 180 -5.55 -17.38 2.65
N LEU A 181 -5.69 -16.46 3.62
CA LEU A 181 -6.01 -15.06 3.37
C LEU A 181 -4.93 -14.38 2.51
N VAL A 182 -3.66 -14.51 2.90
CA VAL A 182 -2.55 -13.86 2.19
C VAL A 182 -2.36 -14.42 0.78
N TRP A 183 -2.43 -15.75 0.63
CA TRP A 183 -2.08 -16.37 -0.66
C TRP A 183 -3.24 -16.45 -1.64
N ASN A 184 -4.48 -16.50 -1.17
CA ASN A 184 -5.64 -16.75 -2.01
C ASN A 184 -6.73 -15.67 -1.87
N GLY A 185 -6.77 -14.90 -0.77
CA GLY A 185 -7.81 -13.91 -0.50
C GLY A 185 -7.73 -12.68 -1.39
N SER A 186 -8.82 -11.95 -1.49
CA SER A 186 -8.93 -10.68 -2.19
C SER A 186 -9.88 -9.75 -1.43
N GLY A 187 -9.88 -8.46 -1.76
CA GLY A 187 -10.83 -7.51 -1.20
C GLY A 187 -12.29 -7.90 -1.41
N ALA A 188 -12.60 -8.67 -2.48
CA ALA A 188 -13.95 -9.19 -2.74
C ALA A 188 -14.40 -10.30 -1.76
N ASP A 189 -13.50 -10.78 -0.90
CA ASP A 189 -13.82 -11.78 0.12
C ASP A 189 -14.18 -11.14 1.46
N VAL A 190 -14.00 -9.82 1.59
CA VAL A 190 -14.40 -9.04 2.75
C VAL A 190 -15.92 -8.94 2.79
N SER A 191 -16.53 -9.46 3.85
CA SER A 191 -17.97 -9.39 4.08
C SER A 191 -18.36 -8.19 4.93
N THR A 192 -17.57 -7.84 5.95
CA THR A 192 -17.89 -6.74 6.86
C THR A 192 -16.65 -5.89 7.13
N VAL A 193 -16.83 -4.58 7.15
CA VAL A 193 -15.82 -3.63 7.64
C VAL A 193 -16.45 -2.76 8.70
N MET A 194 -15.80 -2.72 9.84
CA MET A 194 -16.17 -1.87 10.98
C MET A 194 -15.03 -0.91 11.27
N VAL A 195 -15.36 0.35 11.52
CA VAL A 195 -14.40 1.41 11.92
C VAL A 195 -14.95 2.10 13.17
N ASP A 196 -14.17 2.10 14.23
CA ASP A 196 -14.55 2.65 15.55
C ASP A 196 -15.91 2.12 16.06
N GLY A 197 -16.22 0.85 15.73
CA GLY A 197 -17.49 0.21 16.12
C GLY A 197 -18.65 0.45 15.15
N GLU A 198 -18.49 1.29 14.15
CA GLU A 198 -19.50 1.53 13.12
C GLU A 198 -19.31 0.63 11.91
N ILE A 199 -20.35 -0.09 11.49
CA ILE A 199 -20.33 -0.93 10.30
C ILE A 199 -20.44 -0.03 9.06
N LEU A 200 -19.40 -0.06 8.22
CA LEU A 200 -19.32 0.68 6.96
C LEU A 200 -19.57 -0.20 5.75
N VAL A 201 -19.25 -1.49 5.85
CA VAL A 201 -19.53 -2.50 4.82
C VAL A 201 -20.24 -3.67 5.48
N GLU A 202 -21.36 -4.11 4.91
CA GLU A 202 -22.11 -5.28 5.34
C GLU A 202 -22.47 -6.13 4.11
N ASP A 203 -22.22 -7.43 4.19
CA ASP A 203 -22.40 -8.37 3.07
C ASP A 203 -21.76 -7.87 1.75
N GLY A 204 -20.57 -7.26 1.85
CA GLY A 204 -19.84 -6.69 0.72
C GLY A 204 -20.42 -5.39 0.17
N THR A 205 -21.49 -4.85 0.78
CA THR A 205 -22.14 -3.61 0.36
C THR A 205 -21.66 -2.43 1.21
N PHE A 206 -21.19 -1.36 0.59
CA PHE A 206 -20.82 -0.13 1.28
C PHE A 206 -22.07 0.67 1.67
N LEU A 207 -22.22 1.01 2.96
CA LEU A 207 -23.46 1.56 3.52
C LEU A 207 -23.55 3.09 3.48
N ARG A 208 -22.44 3.80 3.19
CA ARG A 208 -22.38 5.26 3.30
C ARG A 208 -22.58 6.00 1.97
N ALA A 209 -22.57 5.30 0.84
CA ALA A 209 -22.79 5.90 -0.47
C ALA A 209 -23.27 4.85 -1.49
N ASP A 210 -23.93 5.31 -2.53
CA ASP A 210 -24.23 4.50 -3.72
C ASP A 210 -22.96 4.34 -4.55
N VAL A 211 -22.39 3.13 -4.53
CA VAL A 211 -21.15 2.80 -5.26
C VAL A 211 -21.36 2.90 -6.77
N ASN A 212 -22.57 2.59 -7.29
CA ASN A 212 -22.85 2.70 -8.72
C ASN A 212 -22.85 4.17 -9.17
N ASP A 213 -23.46 5.09 -8.39
CA ASP A 213 -23.38 6.53 -8.69
C ASP A 213 -21.93 7.02 -8.67
N ILE A 214 -21.11 6.56 -7.69
CA ILE A 214 -19.69 6.91 -7.64
C ILE A 214 -18.96 6.41 -8.89
N MET A 215 -19.17 5.16 -9.31
CA MET A 215 -18.54 4.59 -10.51
C MET A 215 -18.95 5.33 -11.77
N ASP A 216 -20.23 5.67 -11.92
CA ASP A 216 -20.73 6.43 -13.07
C ASP A 216 -20.14 7.83 -13.13
N ARG A 217 -20.03 8.51 -12.00
CA ARG A 217 -19.39 9.83 -11.91
C ARG A 217 -17.91 9.77 -12.24
N ALA A 218 -17.21 8.76 -11.72
CA ALA A 218 -15.80 8.53 -12.03
C ALA A 218 -15.58 8.23 -13.51
N GLY A 219 -16.45 7.42 -14.13
CA GLY A 219 -16.45 7.13 -15.56
C GLY A 219 -16.60 8.39 -16.42
N ARG A 220 -17.58 9.25 -16.06
CA ARG A 220 -17.77 10.54 -16.75
C ARG A 220 -16.53 11.46 -16.59
N ALA A 221 -15.98 11.55 -15.39
CA ALA A 221 -14.77 12.35 -15.14
C ALA A 221 -13.56 11.83 -15.93
N LEU A 222 -13.38 10.51 -16.02
CA LEU A 222 -12.33 9.88 -16.81
C LEU A 222 -12.47 10.19 -18.30
N ASN A 223 -13.68 10.05 -18.85
CA ASN A 223 -13.97 10.35 -20.26
C ASN A 223 -13.64 11.81 -20.58
N ASN A 224 -14.05 12.74 -19.71
CA ASN A 224 -13.72 14.16 -19.87
C ASN A 224 -12.20 14.41 -19.83
N LEU A 225 -11.48 13.78 -18.89
CA LEU A 225 -10.03 13.88 -18.80
C LEU A 225 -9.34 13.37 -20.08
N TRP A 226 -9.79 12.24 -20.62
CA TRP A 226 -9.23 11.68 -21.86
C TRP A 226 -9.52 12.56 -23.07
N SER A 227 -10.70 13.17 -23.17
CA SER A 227 -11.03 14.13 -24.23
C SER A 227 -10.09 15.33 -24.19
N ILE A 228 -9.89 15.93 -23.02
CA ILE A 228 -8.98 17.07 -22.83
C ILE A 228 -7.53 16.66 -23.17
N ALA A 229 -7.10 15.47 -22.76
CA ALA A 229 -5.76 14.97 -23.05
C ALA A 229 -5.54 14.75 -24.57
N ALA A 230 -6.56 14.24 -25.27
CA ALA A 230 -6.55 14.07 -26.72
C ALA A 230 -6.45 15.41 -27.44
N GLU A 231 -7.30 16.39 -27.09
CA GLU A 231 -7.29 17.75 -27.65
C GLU A 231 -5.92 18.42 -27.47
N ARG A 232 -5.26 18.22 -26.31
CA ARG A 232 -3.93 18.75 -26.01
C ARG A 232 -2.78 17.92 -26.63
N GLY A 233 -3.07 16.84 -27.37
CA GLY A 233 -2.06 15.98 -27.98
C GLY A 233 -1.20 15.19 -27.00
N LEU A 234 -1.63 15.06 -25.73
CA LEU A 234 -0.87 14.37 -24.67
C LEU A 234 -0.88 12.85 -24.83
N LEU A 235 -1.85 12.29 -25.57
CA LEU A 235 -2.00 10.85 -25.79
C LEU A 235 -1.02 10.27 -26.83
N LYS A 236 -0.25 11.10 -27.53
CA LYS A 236 0.70 10.65 -28.57
C LYS A 236 1.81 9.71 -28.05
N ARG A 237 2.07 9.69 -26.75
CA ARG A 237 3.06 8.84 -26.08
C ARG A 237 2.49 7.54 -25.51
N TRP A 238 1.17 7.38 -25.51
CA TRP A 238 0.51 6.22 -24.94
C TRP A 238 -0.26 5.51 -26.05
N PRO A 239 0.13 4.30 -26.48
CA PRO A 239 -0.66 3.53 -27.43
C PRO A 239 -1.86 2.93 -26.67
N ILE A 240 -2.79 3.78 -26.25
CA ILE A 240 -4.12 3.32 -25.91
C ILE A 240 -4.71 2.99 -27.29
N ALA A 241 -4.87 1.71 -27.60
CA ALA A 241 -5.71 1.30 -28.70
C ALA A 241 -7.00 2.11 -28.57
N ALA A 242 -7.36 2.85 -29.64
CA ALA A 242 -8.58 3.62 -29.64
C ALA A 242 -9.70 2.66 -29.26
N THR A 243 -10.08 2.67 -27.99
CA THR A 243 -11.28 1.96 -27.56
C THR A 243 -12.38 2.64 -28.33
N SER A 244 -12.96 1.91 -29.26
CA SER A 244 -14.16 2.31 -29.99
C SER A 244 -15.06 3.04 -29.03
N THR A 245 -15.56 4.17 -29.44
CA THR A 245 -16.70 4.83 -28.80
C THR A 245 -17.73 3.73 -28.51
N ALA A 246 -17.74 3.22 -27.29
CA ALA A 246 -18.71 2.22 -26.89
C ALA A 246 -20.08 2.91 -26.96
N ASP A 247 -20.84 2.53 -27.95
CA ASP A 247 -22.28 2.84 -28.04
C ASP A 247 -22.92 2.34 -26.73
N PRO A 248 -23.47 3.23 -25.88
CA PRO A 248 -24.06 2.82 -24.61
C PRO A 248 -25.29 1.91 -24.76
N GLY A 249 -25.68 1.55 -26.00
CA GLY A 249 -26.82 0.70 -26.32
C GLY A 249 -26.52 -0.79 -26.55
N ARG A 250 -25.25 -1.25 -26.55
CA ARG A 250 -24.95 -2.67 -26.74
C ARG A 250 -24.85 -3.42 -25.42
N SER A 251 -25.95 -3.99 -24.98
CA SER A 251 -25.96 -5.04 -23.97
C SER A 251 -25.19 -6.27 -24.52
N HIS A 252 -24.01 -6.56 -23.97
CA HIS A 252 -23.36 -7.85 -24.21
C HIS A 252 -24.16 -8.96 -23.53
N ARG A 253 -25.00 -9.64 -24.29
CA ARG A 253 -25.47 -10.97 -23.90
C ARG A 253 -24.28 -11.92 -24.10
N LEU A 254 -23.72 -12.39 -23.02
CA LEU A 254 -22.82 -13.54 -23.04
C LEU A 254 -23.65 -14.79 -23.33
N SER A 255 -23.41 -15.40 -24.46
CA SER A 255 -23.87 -16.77 -24.78
C SER A 255 -22.81 -17.76 -24.31
#